data_1c61878776ab5ca71805e4e3776f4144
#
_entry.id   1c61878776ab5ca71805e4e3776f4144
#
_cell.length_a   1.000
_cell.length_b   1.000
_cell.length_c   1.000
_cell.angle_alpha   90.00
_cell.angle_beta   90.00
_cell.angle_gamma   90.00
#
_symmetry.space_group_name_H-M   'P 1'
#
loop_
_entity.id
_entity.type
_entity.pdbx_description
1 polymer ?
#
loop_
_entity_poly.entity_id
_entity_poly.type
_entity_poly.pdbx_seq_one_letter_code
_entity_poly.pdbx_strand_id
1 'polypeptide(L)'
;MLKTKLLICIATWMAVTSAGAQTVTGNARYVDPFIGVDGGGNVFPGVCTPFGMVKLGPDCGNKDWNAGWNPDGNIHGFSHTHVSGTGGGCKYGNVLMLPLTGDIHLEDYSSPRANENTVLGEYKVELPRYRTAARLTALSKAGFHEYTF
;
A
#
# COMPACT_ATOMS: atom_id res chain seq x y z
N MET A 1 16.67 42.04 15.67
CA MET A 1 16.97 40.62 15.97
C MET A 1 15.83 39.64 15.69
N LEU A 2 14.56 40.02 15.69
CA LEU A 2 13.42 39.12 15.47
C LEU A 2 13.23 38.72 13.98
N LYS A 3 13.54 39.62 13.05
CA LYS A 3 13.39 39.37 11.58
C LYS A 3 14.37 38.36 11.03
N THR A 4 15.56 38.23 11.58
CA THR A 4 16.58 37.28 11.13
C THR A 4 16.29 35.82 11.53
N LYS A 5 15.64 35.64 12.69
CA LYS A 5 15.25 34.30 13.17
C LYS A 5 14.09 33.71 12.38
N LEU A 6 13.19 34.55 11.82
CA LEU A 6 12.08 34.12 10.99
C LEU A 6 12.53 33.63 9.62
N LEU A 7 13.57 34.23 9.03
CA LEU A 7 14.11 33.77 7.74
C LEU A 7 14.82 32.41 7.83
N ILE A 8 15.46 32.10 8.95
CA ILE A 8 16.13 30.82 9.16
C ILE A 8 15.12 29.67 9.28
N CYS A 9 13.97 29.90 9.90
CA CYS A 9 12.89 28.90 10.00
C CYS A 9 12.25 28.59 8.65
N ILE A 10 12.16 29.57 7.73
CA ILE A 10 11.57 29.36 6.39
C ILE A 10 12.56 28.62 5.49
N ALA A 11 13.85 28.86 5.62
CA ALA A 11 14.87 28.17 4.82
C ALA A 11 15.02 26.68 5.16
N THR A 12 14.71 26.28 6.41
CA THR A 12 14.80 24.87 6.83
C THR A 12 13.59 24.02 6.37
N TRP A 13 12.50 24.64 5.93
CA TRP A 13 11.30 23.96 5.47
C TRP A 13 11.30 23.62 3.97
N MET A 14 12.26 24.16 3.20
CA MET A 14 12.36 23.92 1.75
C MET A 14 13.24 22.73 1.34
N ALA A 15 13.79 21.99 2.28
CA ALA A 15 14.56 20.78 2.02
C ALA A 15 13.71 19.49 2.20
N VAL A 16 12.42 19.51 1.80
CA VAL A 16 11.71 18.28 1.52
C VAL A 16 12.21 17.79 0.17
N THR A 17 13.30 17.05 0.20
CA THR A 17 13.76 16.29 -0.96
C THR A 17 12.63 15.38 -1.40
N SER A 18 12.13 15.58 -2.60
CA SER A 18 11.27 14.61 -3.27
C SER A 18 11.96 13.24 -3.15
N ALA A 19 11.39 12.33 -2.37
CA ALA A 19 11.82 10.95 -2.37
C ALA A 19 11.58 10.41 -3.78
N GLY A 20 12.60 10.47 -4.62
CA GLY A 20 12.57 9.89 -5.94
C GLY A 20 12.22 8.40 -5.82
N ALA A 21 11.37 7.91 -6.70
CA ALA A 21 11.10 6.49 -6.80
C ALA A 21 12.44 5.73 -6.86
N GLN A 22 12.70 4.85 -5.90
CA GLN A 22 13.90 4.02 -5.94
C GLN A 22 13.82 3.13 -7.17
N THR A 23 14.74 3.29 -8.09
CA THR A 23 14.91 2.35 -9.18
C THR A 23 15.49 1.05 -8.61
N VAL A 24 14.70 -0.01 -8.70
CA VAL A 24 15.17 -1.36 -8.34
C VAL A 24 16.28 -1.75 -9.31
N THR A 25 17.47 -2.00 -8.79
CA THR A 25 18.67 -2.31 -9.60
C THR A 25 19.12 -3.76 -9.44
N GLY A 26 20.00 -4.21 -10.31
CA GLY A 26 20.51 -5.57 -10.26
C GLY A 26 19.45 -6.63 -10.57
N ASN A 27 19.55 -7.81 -9.98
CA ASN A 27 18.64 -8.93 -10.22
C ASN A 27 17.25 -8.73 -9.61
N ALA A 28 17.12 -7.81 -8.66
CA ALA A 28 15.84 -7.49 -8.02
C ALA A 28 14.79 -6.95 -9.01
N ARG A 29 15.23 -6.35 -10.14
CA ARG A 29 14.34 -5.87 -11.21
C ARG A 29 13.56 -6.98 -11.94
N TYR A 30 14.01 -8.23 -11.82
CA TYR A 30 13.33 -9.39 -12.43
C TYR A 30 12.31 -10.03 -11.50
N VAL A 31 12.19 -9.56 -10.27
CA VAL A 31 11.19 -10.06 -9.33
C VAL A 31 9.85 -9.39 -9.63
N ASP A 32 8.87 -10.22 -9.93
CA ASP A 32 7.49 -9.79 -10.09
C ASP A 32 6.69 -10.18 -8.84
N PRO A 33 6.28 -9.23 -8.00
CA PRO A 33 5.50 -9.52 -6.79
C PRO A 33 4.07 -9.99 -7.06
N PHE A 34 3.59 -9.97 -8.31
CA PHE A 34 2.31 -10.58 -8.67
C PHE A 34 2.39 -12.09 -8.88
N ILE A 35 3.57 -12.69 -8.94
CA ILE A 35 3.69 -14.15 -9.05
C ILE A 35 3.08 -14.82 -7.83
N GLY A 36 2.08 -15.69 -8.06
CA GLY A 36 1.40 -16.46 -7.03
C GLY A 36 0.24 -15.76 -6.33
N VAL A 37 -0.14 -14.54 -6.73
CA VAL A 37 -1.29 -13.84 -6.15
C VAL A 37 -2.64 -14.33 -6.69
N ASP A 38 -2.62 -15.06 -7.80
CA ASP A 38 -3.78 -15.65 -8.45
C ASP A 38 -3.66 -17.17 -8.53
N GLY A 39 -4.73 -17.84 -8.93
CA GLY A 39 -4.73 -19.29 -9.18
C GLY A 39 -4.47 -20.16 -7.95
N GLY A 40 -4.71 -19.65 -6.75
CA GLY A 40 -4.51 -20.39 -5.50
C GLY A 40 -3.07 -20.36 -4.97
N GLY A 41 -2.23 -19.42 -5.43
CA GLY A 41 -0.86 -19.26 -4.95
C GLY A 41 -0.73 -18.74 -3.52
N ASN A 42 -1.82 -18.26 -2.93
CA ASN A 42 -1.92 -17.88 -1.51
C ASN A 42 -0.94 -16.78 -1.06
N VAL A 43 -0.63 -15.85 -1.93
CA VAL A 43 0.18 -14.68 -1.63
C VAL A 43 -0.57 -13.41 -2.01
N PHE A 44 -0.08 -12.26 -1.56
CA PHE A 44 -0.64 -10.95 -1.85
C PHE A 44 0.42 -10.03 -2.46
N PRO A 45 0.05 -9.03 -3.28
CA PRO A 45 1.01 -8.17 -3.99
C PRO A 45 1.52 -7.00 -3.14
N GLY A 46 1.49 -7.12 -1.82
CA GLY A 46 1.90 -6.07 -0.89
C GLY A 46 3.37 -6.10 -0.55
N VAL A 47 3.72 -5.30 0.44
CA VAL A 47 5.10 -5.05 0.85
C VAL A 47 5.42 -5.67 2.22
N CYS A 48 6.56 -6.31 2.30
CA CYS A 48 7.11 -6.81 3.56
C CYS A 48 8.64 -6.85 3.49
N THR A 49 9.28 -6.79 4.64
CA THR A 49 10.71 -7.06 4.76
C THR A 49 10.94 -8.53 5.13
N PRO A 50 12.09 -9.12 4.81
CA PRO A 50 12.43 -10.46 5.27
C PRO A 50 12.26 -10.56 6.80
N PHE A 51 11.50 -11.57 7.24
CA PHE A 51 11.17 -11.80 8.64
C PHE A 51 10.45 -10.64 9.36
N GLY A 52 9.88 -9.70 8.60
CA GLY A 52 9.10 -8.59 9.14
C GLY A 52 7.74 -9.05 9.68
N MET A 53 7.26 -8.35 10.71
CA MET A 53 5.90 -8.55 11.24
C MET A 53 4.86 -7.84 10.35
N VAL A 54 5.22 -6.71 9.78
CA VAL A 54 4.34 -5.94 8.88
C VAL A 54 4.35 -6.58 7.50
N LYS A 55 3.16 -6.88 7.02
CA LYS A 55 2.85 -7.38 5.68
C LYS A 55 1.74 -6.52 5.12
N LEU A 56 2.13 -5.31 4.69
CA LEU A 56 1.21 -4.27 4.27
C LEU A 56 0.78 -4.46 2.83
N GLY A 57 -0.51 -4.45 2.58
CA GLY A 57 -1.03 -4.63 1.23
C GLY A 57 -2.52 -4.37 1.10
N PRO A 58 -3.06 -4.49 -0.11
CA PRO A 58 -4.46 -4.28 -0.41
C PRO A 58 -5.34 -5.44 0.06
N ASP A 59 -6.54 -5.09 0.53
CA ASP A 59 -7.63 -6.01 0.83
C ASP A 59 -8.78 -5.82 -0.16
N CYS A 60 -9.23 -6.89 -0.80
CA CYS A 60 -10.33 -6.87 -1.75
C CYS A 60 -11.66 -7.39 -1.18
N GLY A 61 -11.74 -7.63 0.13
CA GLY A 61 -12.98 -8.00 0.80
C GLY A 61 -13.60 -9.35 0.40
N ASN A 62 -13.00 -10.07 -0.52
CA ASN A 62 -13.50 -11.36 -0.97
C ASN A 62 -13.02 -12.48 -0.05
N LYS A 63 -13.98 -13.22 0.51
CA LYS A 63 -13.71 -14.29 1.47
C LYS A 63 -13.07 -15.53 0.86
N ASP A 64 -13.17 -15.67 -0.44
CA ASP A 64 -12.76 -16.88 -1.15
C ASP A 64 -11.32 -16.83 -1.68
N TRP A 65 -10.70 -15.64 -1.64
CA TRP A 65 -9.34 -15.43 -2.10
C TRP A 65 -8.34 -15.37 -0.95
N ASN A 66 -7.20 -15.97 -1.20
CA ASN A 66 -6.16 -16.10 -0.20
C ASN A 66 -5.40 -14.78 0.00
N ALA A 67 -4.92 -14.58 1.20
CA ALA A 67 -4.16 -13.41 1.59
C ALA A 67 -4.87 -12.06 1.35
N GLY A 68 -6.19 -12.04 1.14
CA GLY A 68 -7.01 -10.84 1.08
C GLY A 68 -7.07 -10.12 -0.26
N TRP A 69 -6.28 -10.49 -1.25
CA TRP A 69 -6.28 -9.88 -2.56
C TRP A 69 -6.90 -10.78 -3.62
N ASN A 70 -7.50 -10.16 -4.63
CA ASN A 70 -8.10 -10.89 -5.76
C ASN A 70 -8.00 -10.02 -7.03
N PRO A 71 -7.67 -10.63 -8.20
CA PRO A 71 -7.44 -9.89 -9.44
C PRO A 71 -8.64 -9.07 -9.92
N ASP A 72 -9.85 -9.51 -9.61
CA ASP A 72 -11.10 -8.89 -10.08
C ASP A 72 -11.80 -8.06 -8.99
N GLY A 73 -11.25 -8.01 -7.79
CA GLY A 73 -11.88 -7.37 -6.63
C GLY A 73 -11.61 -5.88 -6.53
N ASN A 74 -12.59 -5.14 -6.01
CA ASN A 74 -12.41 -3.76 -5.57
C ASN A 74 -11.55 -3.73 -4.29
N ILE A 75 -10.80 -2.64 -4.12
CA ILE A 75 -10.03 -2.42 -2.89
C ILE A 75 -10.95 -1.89 -1.79
N HIS A 76 -10.98 -2.57 -0.65
CA HIS A 76 -11.66 -2.19 0.57
C HIS A 76 -10.77 -1.42 1.54
N GLY A 77 -9.47 -1.50 1.35
CA GLY A 77 -8.47 -0.80 2.15
C GLY A 77 -7.12 -1.48 2.09
N PHE A 78 -6.24 -1.04 2.96
CA PHE A 78 -4.87 -1.55 3.08
C PHE A 78 -4.62 -1.95 4.53
N SER A 79 -4.42 -3.25 4.78
CA SER A 79 -4.12 -3.73 6.13
C SER A 79 -2.64 -4.04 6.33
N HIS A 80 -2.21 -3.98 7.59
CA HIS A 80 -0.81 -4.16 7.98
C HIS A 80 -0.41 -5.60 8.17
N THR A 81 -1.37 -6.52 8.21
CA THR A 81 -1.10 -7.93 8.44
C THR A 81 -1.82 -8.78 7.40
N HIS A 82 -1.04 -9.46 6.60
CA HIS A 82 -1.52 -10.48 5.67
C HIS A 82 -0.86 -11.81 5.99
N VAL A 83 -1.60 -12.89 5.80
CA VAL A 83 -1.04 -14.25 5.87
C VAL A 83 -0.90 -14.76 4.46
N SER A 84 0.29 -15.16 4.08
CA SER A 84 0.58 -15.76 2.78
C SER A 84 0.99 -17.22 2.93
N GLY A 85 0.68 -18.02 1.93
CA GLY A 85 1.06 -19.44 1.88
C GLY A 85 0.17 -20.41 2.66
N THR A 86 -0.88 -19.93 3.35
CA THR A 86 -1.72 -20.79 4.18
C THR A 86 -3.14 -20.98 3.66
N GLY A 87 -3.54 -20.20 2.67
CA GLY A 87 -4.92 -20.12 2.20
C GLY A 87 -5.89 -19.49 3.20
N GLY A 88 -7.02 -19.05 2.72
CA GLY A 88 -8.14 -18.72 3.59
C GLY A 88 -8.45 -17.26 3.85
N GLY A 89 -8.61 -16.47 2.83
CA GLY A 89 -9.36 -15.19 2.85
C GLY A 89 -8.75 -14.08 3.69
N CYS A 90 -9.49 -12.99 3.80
CA CYS A 90 -9.14 -11.76 4.57
C CYS A 90 -9.21 -11.94 6.08
N LYS A 91 -8.80 -13.07 6.63
CA LYS A 91 -9.01 -13.38 8.06
C LYS A 91 -8.10 -12.60 9.01
N TYR A 92 -7.04 -12.01 8.50
CA TYR A 92 -5.96 -11.45 9.31
C TYR A 92 -5.65 -9.98 9.01
N GLY A 93 -6.52 -9.31 8.25
CA GLY A 93 -6.37 -7.90 7.92
C GLY A 93 -6.55 -6.98 9.13
N ASN A 94 -5.53 -6.87 9.98
CA ASN A 94 -5.55 -5.97 11.12
C ASN A 94 -5.06 -4.59 10.73
N VAL A 95 -5.65 -3.57 11.38
CA VAL A 95 -5.36 -2.14 11.12
C VAL A 95 -5.60 -1.82 9.64
N LEU A 96 -6.85 -1.97 9.21
CA LEU A 96 -7.29 -1.60 7.87
C LEU A 96 -7.40 -0.08 7.76
N MET A 97 -6.78 0.49 6.74
CA MET A 97 -6.83 1.91 6.41
C MET A 97 -7.30 2.11 4.97
N LEU A 98 -8.22 3.04 4.78
CA LEU A 98 -8.68 3.46 3.45
C LEU A 98 -8.74 4.98 3.39
N PRO A 99 -8.05 5.64 2.45
CA PRO A 99 -8.22 7.08 2.22
C PRO A 99 -9.57 7.32 1.55
N LEU A 100 -10.37 8.18 2.13
CA LEU A 100 -11.70 8.53 1.64
C LEU A 100 -11.79 10.03 1.33
N THR A 101 -12.46 10.38 0.25
CA THR A 101 -12.84 11.75 -0.09
C THR A 101 -14.35 11.82 -0.35
N GLY A 102 -15.00 12.92 0.04
CA GLY A 102 -16.44 13.07 -0.11
C GLY A 102 -17.22 12.37 1.00
N ASP A 103 -18.46 11.96 0.69
CA ASP A 103 -19.34 11.33 1.64
C ASP A 103 -18.93 9.88 1.94
N ILE A 104 -18.99 9.50 3.21
CA ILE A 104 -18.61 8.18 3.66
C ILE A 104 -19.86 7.27 3.67
N HIS A 105 -19.80 6.19 2.89
CA HIS A 105 -20.82 5.14 2.84
C HIS A 105 -20.25 3.85 3.40
N LEU A 106 -20.54 3.57 4.67
CA LEU A 106 -19.96 2.40 5.37
C LEU A 106 -20.42 1.05 4.80
N GLU A 107 -21.58 1.01 4.11
CA GLU A 107 -22.10 -0.22 3.51
C GLU A 107 -21.46 -0.56 2.16
N ASP A 108 -20.94 0.45 1.47
CA ASP A 108 -20.22 0.32 0.21
C ASP A 108 -19.15 1.39 0.12
N TYR A 109 -17.97 1.09 0.66
CA TYR A 109 -16.82 1.97 0.66
C TYR A 109 -15.68 1.48 -0.25
N SER A 110 -15.84 0.36 -0.92
CA SER A 110 -14.81 -0.15 -1.81
C SER A 110 -14.59 0.74 -3.03
N SER A 111 -13.39 0.74 -3.57
CA SER A 111 -13.04 1.44 -4.79
C SER A 111 -12.56 0.47 -5.85
N PRO A 112 -12.98 0.62 -7.10
CA PRO A 112 -12.23 0.08 -8.22
C PRO A 112 -10.76 0.49 -8.11
N ARG A 113 -9.90 -0.24 -8.78
CA ARG A 113 -8.47 0.07 -8.85
C ARG A 113 -8.06 0.38 -10.27
N ALA A 114 -7.08 1.27 -10.40
CA ALA A 114 -6.44 1.61 -11.67
C ALA A 114 -4.93 1.77 -11.44
N ASN A 115 -4.15 1.60 -12.49
CA ASN A 115 -2.70 1.79 -12.48
C ASN A 115 -1.99 1.05 -11.34
N GLU A 116 -2.52 -0.14 -10.97
CA GLU A 116 -1.92 -0.98 -9.93
C GLU A 116 -0.54 -1.45 -10.37
N ASN A 117 0.45 -1.24 -9.51
CA ASN A 117 1.83 -1.64 -9.76
C ASN A 117 2.51 -2.02 -8.46
N THR A 118 3.36 -3.02 -8.50
CA THR A 118 4.17 -3.42 -7.36
C THR A 118 5.59 -3.78 -7.80
N VAL A 119 6.54 -3.37 -6.99
CA VAL A 119 7.94 -3.76 -7.11
C VAL A 119 8.45 -4.16 -5.73
N LEU A 120 9.63 -4.75 -5.65
CA LEU A 120 10.20 -5.07 -4.35
C LEU A 120 10.26 -3.83 -3.44
N GLY A 121 9.52 -3.90 -2.33
CA GLY A 121 9.48 -2.87 -1.31
C GLY A 121 8.50 -1.71 -1.56
N GLU A 122 7.75 -1.74 -2.67
CA GLU A 122 6.77 -0.70 -2.96
C GLU A 122 5.52 -1.28 -3.65
N TYR A 123 4.35 -0.85 -3.19
CA TYR A 123 3.08 -1.11 -3.85
C TYR A 123 2.39 0.23 -4.14
N LYS A 124 1.81 0.34 -5.32
CA LYS A 124 1.08 1.53 -5.78
C LYS A 124 -0.24 1.15 -6.40
N VAL A 125 -1.25 2.00 -6.20
CA VAL A 125 -2.56 1.88 -6.85
C VAL A 125 -3.28 3.20 -6.86
N GLU A 126 -4.11 3.41 -7.85
CA GLU A 126 -5.09 4.50 -7.86
C GLU A 126 -6.46 3.97 -7.47
N LEU A 127 -7.17 4.76 -6.66
CA LEU A 127 -8.54 4.53 -6.22
C LEU A 127 -9.47 5.53 -6.91
N PRO A 128 -10.01 5.23 -8.11
CA PRO A 128 -10.77 6.18 -8.91
C PRO A 128 -12.00 6.75 -8.20
N ARG A 129 -12.67 5.94 -7.39
CA ARG A 129 -13.84 6.39 -6.60
C ARG A 129 -13.51 7.58 -5.72
N TYR A 130 -12.32 7.60 -5.14
CA TYR A 130 -11.87 8.62 -4.20
C TYR A 130 -10.88 9.62 -4.81
N ARG A 131 -10.56 9.47 -6.10
CA ARG A 131 -9.57 10.29 -6.81
C ARG A 131 -8.25 10.37 -6.06
N THR A 132 -7.85 9.26 -5.44
CA THR A 132 -6.69 9.17 -4.57
C THR A 132 -5.70 8.14 -5.12
N ALA A 133 -4.44 8.51 -5.14
CA ALA A 133 -3.35 7.55 -5.36
C ALA A 133 -2.78 7.11 -4.01
N ALA A 134 -2.57 5.82 -3.85
CA ALA A 134 -1.96 5.20 -2.68
C ALA A 134 -0.59 4.62 -3.02
N ARG A 135 0.37 4.83 -2.14
CA ARG A 135 1.71 4.26 -2.20
C ARG A 135 2.07 3.69 -0.83
N LEU A 136 2.51 2.45 -0.82
CA LEU A 136 2.78 1.71 0.41
C LEU A 136 4.22 1.20 0.42
N THR A 137 4.85 1.24 1.60
CA THR A 137 6.11 0.57 1.89
C THR A 137 6.15 0.08 3.32
N ALA A 138 7.08 -0.81 3.66
CA ALA A 138 7.15 -1.37 4.99
C ALA A 138 8.59 -1.56 5.48
N LEU A 139 8.76 -1.41 6.77
CA LEU A 139 9.88 -1.91 7.55
C LEU A 139 9.42 -3.13 8.36
N SER A 140 10.35 -3.76 9.09
CA SER A 140 10.05 -4.98 9.84
C SER A 140 8.90 -4.85 10.86
N LYS A 141 8.67 -3.65 11.40
CA LYS A 141 7.65 -3.36 12.43
C LYS A 141 6.80 -2.12 12.15
N ALA A 142 6.93 -1.51 10.99
CA ALA A 142 6.19 -0.30 10.63
C ALA A 142 5.74 -0.36 9.17
N GLY A 143 4.47 -0.01 8.92
CA GLY A 143 3.94 0.22 7.58
C GLY A 143 3.84 1.72 7.31
N PHE A 144 4.13 2.13 6.08
CA PHE A 144 4.04 3.51 5.64
C PHE A 144 3.04 3.62 4.51
N HIS A 145 2.16 4.60 4.63
CA HIS A 145 1.17 4.95 3.63
C HIS A 145 1.39 6.38 3.19
N GLU A 146 1.44 6.59 1.90
CA GLU A 146 1.41 7.91 1.28
C GLU A 146 0.15 7.99 0.42
N TYR A 147 -0.67 9.01 0.63
CA TYR A 147 -1.89 9.24 -0.13
C TYR A 147 -1.83 10.61 -0.80
N THR A 148 -2.10 10.63 -2.10
CA THR A 148 -2.23 11.86 -2.90
C THR A 148 -3.67 12.01 -3.34
N PHE A 149 -4.29 13.14 -2.99
CA PHE A 149 -5.68 13.51 -3.27
C PHE A 149 -5.79 14.49 -4.42
#